data_85d91c6689485f13b937b5ee7982574a
#
_entry.id   85d91c6689485f13b937b5ee7982574a
#
_cell.length_a   1.000
_cell.length_b   1.000
_cell.length_c   1.000
_cell.angle_alpha   90.00
_cell.angle_beta   90.00
_cell.angle_gamma   90.00
#
_symmetry.space_group_name_H-M   'P 1'
#
loop_
_entity.id
_entity.type
_entity.pdbx_description
1 polymer ?
#
loop_
_entity_poly.entity_id
_entity_poly.type
_entity_poly.pdbx_seq_one_letter_code
_entity_poly.pdbx_strand_id
1 'polypeptide(L)'
;MHVLITGGSGFLGLRLARELLAGGKIALAGAAPQPLTRLTLTDRIAPPAEVLADPRVASLPGDLLSLAQTGGLPTSGVDLIVHLAAAVSAECEADFDLGMRSNLDTMRGLLEYARQQPVAPVVVFASSVAVFGDPLGRPFQQTVTDETLPTPQNSYGIQKFIGEQLMADYGRKGFIRARSLRLMTVSVRPGRPNGAASGFLSGMIREPLAGVSCRVPVPPETPVALASPGNTIAGILRAITASDTEWGPRTAVNLPSVCVTVEEMAETLQRIGGAEVAARLQWSVDPTVARVVGGWPSRFQTDRAHALGLLPDADFAAIVRNYIAENPGAVSSTVHG
;
A
#
# COMPACT_ATOMS: atom_id res chain seq x y z
N MET A 1 -14.25 -15.28 -13.26
CA MET A 1 -13.99 -13.94 -12.67
C MET A 1 -12.79 -13.31 -13.31
N HIS A 2 -12.91 -12.08 -13.74
CA HIS A 2 -11.81 -11.28 -14.31
C HIS A 2 -11.37 -10.19 -13.31
N VAL A 3 -10.10 -10.18 -12.96
CA VAL A 3 -9.47 -9.21 -12.05
C VAL A 3 -8.51 -8.32 -12.82
N LEU A 4 -8.58 -7.01 -12.59
CA LEU A 4 -7.64 -6.01 -13.07
C LEU A 4 -6.86 -5.42 -11.89
N ILE A 5 -5.52 -5.54 -11.89
CA ILE A 5 -4.65 -4.90 -10.91
C ILE A 5 -3.83 -3.82 -11.61
N THR A 6 -3.98 -2.58 -11.19
CA THR A 6 -3.12 -1.48 -11.62
C THR A 6 -1.96 -1.31 -10.65
N GLY A 7 -0.77 -0.96 -11.13
CA GLY A 7 0.46 -1.11 -10.35
C GLY A 7 0.81 -2.60 -10.19
N GLY A 8 0.40 -3.43 -11.16
CA GLY A 8 0.44 -4.89 -11.09
C GLY A 8 1.86 -5.47 -11.10
N SER A 9 2.85 -4.75 -11.61
CA SER A 9 4.26 -5.13 -11.56
C SER A 9 5.01 -4.54 -10.36
N GLY A 10 4.34 -3.70 -9.57
CA GLY A 10 4.86 -3.20 -8.32
C GLY A 10 4.88 -4.26 -7.21
N PHE A 11 5.56 -3.95 -6.11
CA PHE A 11 5.75 -4.86 -4.98
C PHE A 11 4.44 -5.46 -4.42
N LEU A 12 3.44 -4.60 -4.08
CA LEU A 12 2.15 -5.09 -3.58
C LEU A 12 1.32 -5.76 -4.68
N GLY A 13 1.39 -5.23 -5.92
CA GLY A 13 0.67 -5.79 -7.06
C GLY A 13 1.09 -7.22 -7.37
N LEU A 14 2.39 -7.49 -7.42
CA LEU A 14 2.91 -8.84 -7.65
C LEU A 14 2.59 -9.79 -6.50
N ARG A 15 2.69 -9.32 -5.25
CA ARG A 15 2.34 -10.14 -4.08
C ARG A 15 0.85 -10.51 -4.10
N LEU A 16 -0.03 -9.54 -4.35
CA LEU A 16 -1.47 -9.79 -4.49
C LEU A 16 -1.78 -10.74 -5.65
N ALA A 17 -1.12 -10.54 -6.80
CA ALA A 17 -1.30 -11.40 -7.97
C ALA A 17 -0.97 -12.86 -7.64
N ARG A 18 0.17 -13.12 -6.97
CA ARG A 18 0.57 -14.46 -6.56
C ARG A 18 -0.44 -15.10 -5.60
N GLU A 19 -0.92 -14.35 -4.60
CA GLU A 19 -1.94 -14.85 -3.65
C GLU A 19 -3.25 -15.22 -4.36
N LEU A 20 -3.74 -14.36 -5.27
CA LEU A 20 -4.96 -14.64 -6.03
C LEU A 20 -4.81 -15.85 -6.97
N LEU A 21 -3.65 -15.99 -7.61
CA LEU A 21 -3.35 -17.12 -8.50
C LEU A 21 -3.25 -18.43 -7.72
N ALA A 22 -2.59 -18.42 -6.56
CA ALA A 22 -2.47 -19.58 -5.67
C ALA A 22 -3.83 -20.02 -5.12
N GLY A 23 -4.69 -19.07 -4.70
CA GLY A 23 -6.03 -19.35 -4.21
C GLY A 23 -6.98 -19.89 -5.28
N GLY A 24 -6.82 -19.45 -6.52
CA GLY A 24 -7.56 -19.90 -7.70
C GLY A 24 -9.06 -19.57 -7.71
N LYS A 25 -9.66 -19.19 -6.57
CA LYS A 25 -11.07 -18.79 -6.41
C LYS A 25 -11.17 -17.54 -5.52
N ILE A 26 -12.17 -16.71 -5.78
CA ILE A 26 -12.40 -15.47 -5.03
C ILE A 26 -13.86 -15.41 -4.60
N ALA A 27 -14.10 -15.19 -3.31
CA ALA A 27 -15.42 -14.89 -2.74
C ALA A 27 -15.68 -13.38 -2.83
N LEU A 28 -15.96 -12.86 -4.03
CA LEU A 28 -16.08 -11.43 -4.27
C LEU A 28 -17.25 -10.83 -3.50
N ALA A 29 -16.96 -9.87 -2.61
CA ALA A 29 -17.95 -9.12 -1.84
C ALA A 29 -18.99 -10.01 -1.14
N GLY A 30 -18.54 -11.10 -0.49
CA GLY A 30 -19.37 -12.03 0.26
C GLY A 30 -20.14 -13.05 -0.58
N ALA A 31 -19.97 -13.03 -1.91
CA ALA A 31 -20.58 -14.04 -2.78
C ALA A 31 -19.89 -15.41 -2.67
N ALA A 32 -20.53 -16.45 -3.18
CA ALA A 32 -19.90 -17.77 -3.27
C ALA A 32 -18.60 -17.71 -4.09
N PRO A 33 -17.54 -18.42 -3.67
CA PRO A 33 -16.26 -18.40 -4.35
C PRO A 33 -16.36 -18.80 -5.84
N GLN A 34 -15.89 -17.93 -6.73
CA GLN A 34 -15.85 -18.14 -8.17
C GLN A 34 -14.42 -18.34 -8.66
N PRO A 35 -14.18 -19.20 -9.68
CA PRO A 35 -12.85 -19.37 -10.25
C PRO A 35 -12.28 -18.05 -10.79
N LEU A 36 -11.00 -17.78 -10.52
CA LEU A 36 -10.23 -16.75 -11.19
C LEU A 36 -9.90 -17.24 -12.60
N THR A 37 -10.55 -16.69 -13.62
CA THR A 37 -10.37 -17.10 -15.02
C THR A 37 -9.41 -16.19 -15.78
N ARG A 38 -9.28 -14.92 -15.35
CA ARG A 38 -8.37 -13.94 -15.95
C ARG A 38 -7.85 -12.94 -14.91
N LEU A 39 -6.56 -12.70 -14.94
CA LEU A 39 -5.86 -11.68 -14.15
C LEU A 39 -5.13 -10.75 -15.11
N THR A 40 -5.58 -9.51 -15.25
CA THR A 40 -4.89 -8.48 -16.03
C THR A 40 -4.03 -7.63 -15.11
N LEU A 41 -2.73 -7.57 -15.36
CA LEU A 41 -1.77 -6.73 -14.66
C LEU A 41 -1.39 -5.55 -15.55
N THR A 42 -1.68 -4.33 -15.12
CA THR A 42 -1.25 -3.12 -15.83
C THR A 42 -0.26 -2.33 -14.97
N ASP A 43 0.83 -1.92 -15.60
CA ASP A 43 1.90 -1.12 -15.02
C ASP A 43 2.70 -0.46 -16.16
N ARG A 44 3.66 0.42 -15.85
CA ARG A 44 4.61 0.96 -16.85
C ARG A 44 5.57 -0.10 -17.38
N ILE A 45 5.83 -1.15 -16.59
CA ILE A 45 6.70 -2.27 -16.95
C ILE A 45 5.92 -3.57 -16.91
N ALA A 46 6.37 -4.56 -17.68
CA ALA A 46 5.78 -5.91 -17.65
C ALA A 46 6.13 -6.62 -16.32
N PRO A 47 5.25 -7.50 -15.81
CA PRO A 47 5.56 -8.34 -14.67
C PRO A 47 6.64 -9.39 -15.02
N PRO A 48 7.29 -9.99 -14.00
CA PRO A 48 8.29 -11.04 -14.19
C PRO A 48 7.75 -12.24 -14.98
N ALA A 49 8.64 -12.93 -15.72
CA ALA A 49 8.30 -14.04 -16.61
C ALA A 49 7.59 -15.21 -15.89
N GLU A 50 7.96 -15.47 -14.61
CA GLU A 50 7.32 -16.53 -13.83
C GLU A 50 5.84 -16.24 -13.50
N VAL A 51 5.45 -14.96 -13.43
CA VAL A 51 4.03 -14.58 -13.26
C VAL A 51 3.28 -14.69 -14.58
N LEU A 52 3.95 -14.33 -15.69
CA LEU A 52 3.38 -14.44 -17.04
C LEU A 52 3.22 -15.88 -17.52
N ALA A 53 3.91 -16.83 -16.90
CA ALA A 53 3.79 -18.26 -17.25
C ALA A 53 2.42 -18.85 -16.87
N ASP A 54 1.67 -18.23 -15.97
CA ASP A 54 0.30 -18.67 -15.66
C ASP A 54 -0.64 -18.25 -16.79
N PRO A 55 -1.38 -19.20 -17.44
CA PRO A 55 -2.23 -18.89 -18.58
C PRO A 55 -3.40 -17.95 -18.27
N ARG A 56 -3.73 -17.75 -17.01
CA ARG A 56 -4.75 -16.79 -16.57
C ARG A 56 -4.25 -15.34 -16.59
N VAL A 57 -2.92 -15.12 -16.64
CA VAL A 57 -2.32 -13.79 -16.54
C VAL A 57 -2.21 -13.13 -17.92
N ALA A 58 -2.68 -11.90 -18.01
CA ALA A 58 -2.45 -11.00 -19.13
C ALA A 58 -1.67 -9.78 -18.64
N SER A 59 -0.60 -9.41 -19.35
CA SER A 59 0.15 -8.17 -19.09
C SER A 59 -0.34 -7.06 -20.03
N LEU A 60 -0.55 -5.87 -19.45
CA LEU A 60 -0.94 -4.68 -20.18
C LEU A 60 -0.01 -3.51 -19.78
N PRO A 61 1.22 -3.48 -20.31
CA PRO A 61 2.17 -2.44 -19.98
C PRO A 61 1.80 -1.12 -20.66
N GLY A 62 1.93 -0.01 -19.92
CA GLY A 62 1.66 1.33 -20.45
C GLY A 62 1.32 2.36 -19.38
N ASP A 63 1.08 3.58 -19.83
CA ASP A 63 0.55 4.64 -18.99
C ASP A 63 -0.95 4.41 -18.75
N LEU A 64 -1.33 4.24 -17.49
CA LEU A 64 -2.69 3.85 -17.12
C LEU A 64 -3.74 4.89 -17.54
N LEU A 65 -3.42 6.19 -17.45
CA LEU A 65 -4.34 7.24 -17.89
C LEU A 65 -4.59 7.14 -19.41
N SER A 66 -3.53 6.97 -20.18
CA SER A 66 -3.63 6.77 -21.63
C SER A 66 -4.44 5.53 -21.98
N LEU A 67 -4.18 4.41 -21.32
CA LEU A 67 -4.95 3.17 -21.51
C LEU A 67 -6.44 3.36 -21.20
N ALA A 68 -6.77 4.07 -20.11
CA ALA A 68 -8.17 4.35 -19.75
C ALA A 68 -8.87 5.27 -20.77
N GLN A 69 -8.17 6.26 -21.32
CA GLN A 69 -8.72 7.23 -22.27
C GLN A 69 -8.85 6.69 -23.70
N THR A 70 -7.95 5.80 -24.12
CA THR A 70 -7.91 5.30 -25.50
C THR A 70 -8.63 3.95 -25.70
N GLY A 71 -9.28 3.42 -24.65
CA GLY A 71 -9.92 2.10 -24.73
C GLY A 71 -8.91 0.93 -24.68
N GLY A 72 -7.69 1.16 -24.20
CA GLY A 72 -6.66 0.13 -24.07
C GLY A 72 -6.87 -0.83 -22.90
N LEU A 73 -7.76 -0.49 -21.95
CA LEU A 73 -8.16 -1.41 -20.87
C LEU A 73 -9.12 -2.50 -21.39
N PRO A 74 -9.28 -3.65 -20.68
CA PRO A 74 -10.21 -4.71 -21.09
C PRO A 74 -11.62 -4.17 -21.35
N THR A 75 -12.20 -4.48 -22.50
CA THR A 75 -13.44 -3.83 -22.97
C THR A 75 -14.70 -4.23 -22.19
N SER A 76 -14.71 -5.37 -21.52
CA SER A 76 -15.87 -5.84 -20.76
C SER A 76 -15.50 -6.94 -19.76
N GLY A 77 -16.41 -7.17 -18.80
CA GLY A 77 -16.35 -8.33 -17.92
C GLY A 77 -15.30 -8.26 -16.83
N VAL A 78 -14.87 -7.05 -16.38
CA VAL A 78 -14.02 -6.90 -15.21
C VAL A 78 -14.89 -6.86 -13.95
N ASP A 79 -14.71 -7.88 -13.09
CA ASP A 79 -15.50 -8.04 -11.87
C ASP A 79 -14.87 -7.31 -10.67
N LEU A 80 -13.53 -7.26 -10.66
CA LEU A 80 -12.72 -6.68 -9.59
C LEU A 80 -11.61 -5.80 -10.17
N ILE A 81 -11.50 -4.59 -9.65
CA ILE A 81 -10.38 -3.68 -9.94
C ILE A 81 -9.65 -3.39 -8.62
N VAL A 82 -8.33 -3.65 -8.56
CA VAL A 82 -7.48 -3.27 -7.44
C VAL A 82 -6.52 -2.17 -7.91
N HIS A 83 -6.72 -0.96 -7.42
CA HIS A 83 -5.96 0.21 -7.84
C HIS A 83 -4.82 0.50 -6.86
N LEU A 84 -3.61 0.06 -7.23
CA LEU A 84 -2.36 0.24 -6.48
C LEU A 84 -1.39 1.22 -7.17
N ALA A 85 -1.60 1.52 -8.47
CA ALA A 85 -0.77 2.45 -9.20
C ALA A 85 -0.86 3.87 -8.61
N ALA A 86 0.27 4.49 -8.34
CA ALA A 86 0.35 5.88 -7.87
C ALA A 86 1.78 6.42 -8.01
N ALA A 87 1.93 7.73 -8.21
CA ALA A 87 3.14 8.45 -7.85
C ALA A 87 3.21 8.57 -6.32
N VAL A 88 4.41 8.47 -5.74
CA VAL A 88 4.60 8.46 -4.28
C VAL A 88 4.90 9.84 -3.71
N SER A 89 4.92 9.96 -2.38
CA SER A 89 4.92 11.25 -1.67
C SER A 89 6.02 12.21 -2.10
N ALA A 90 7.28 11.77 -2.20
CA ALA A 90 8.37 12.67 -2.59
C ALA A 90 8.33 13.05 -4.07
N GLU A 91 7.84 12.16 -4.94
CA GLU A 91 7.65 12.47 -6.36
C GLU A 91 6.57 13.54 -6.54
N CYS A 92 5.46 13.44 -5.82
CA CYS A 92 4.36 14.43 -5.89
C CYS A 92 4.75 15.80 -5.32
N GLU A 93 5.65 15.85 -4.34
CA GLU A 93 6.19 17.11 -3.81
C GLU A 93 7.22 17.74 -4.76
N ALA A 94 8.02 16.92 -5.45
CA ALA A 94 9.02 17.38 -6.41
C ALA A 94 8.38 17.83 -7.74
N ASP A 95 7.29 17.17 -8.16
CA ASP A 95 6.58 17.41 -9.41
C ASP A 95 5.06 17.34 -9.16
N PHE A 96 4.46 18.51 -9.00
CA PHE A 96 3.02 18.65 -8.74
C PHE A 96 2.18 18.09 -9.90
N ASP A 97 2.56 18.37 -11.15
CA ASP A 97 1.80 17.96 -12.33
C ASP A 97 1.87 16.44 -12.53
N LEU A 98 3.02 15.82 -12.25
CA LEU A 98 3.16 14.37 -12.19
C LEU A 98 2.20 13.77 -11.17
N GLY A 99 2.13 14.35 -9.96
CA GLY A 99 1.23 13.91 -8.91
C GLY A 99 -0.24 14.01 -9.34
N MET A 100 -0.66 15.14 -9.86
CA MET A 100 -2.04 15.37 -10.36
C MET A 100 -2.41 14.37 -11.45
N ARG A 101 -1.57 14.22 -12.45
CA ARG A 101 -1.78 13.30 -13.57
C ARG A 101 -1.85 11.84 -13.09
N SER A 102 -0.86 11.41 -12.29
CA SER A 102 -0.72 10.00 -11.91
C SER A 102 -1.71 9.56 -10.83
N ASN A 103 -2.12 10.45 -9.92
CA ASN A 103 -2.96 10.09 -8.80
C ASN A 103 -4.41 10.55 -8.97
N LEU A 104 -4.66 11.73 -9.54
CA LEU A 104 -6.02 12.25 -9.68
C LEU A 104 -6.64 11.96 -11.05
N ASP A 105 -5.98 12.35 -12.15
CA ASP A 105 -6.55 12.16 -13.48
C ASP A 105 -6.66 10.66 -13.81
N THR A 106 -5.64 9.88 -13.44
CA THR A 106 -5.64 8.42 -13.59
C THR A 106 -6.77 7.78 -12.79
N MET A 107 -6.99 8.21 -11.53
CA MET A 107 -8.08 7.72 -10.69
C MET A 107 -9.43 8.00 -11.34
N ARG A 108 -9.65 9.23 -11.84
CA ARG A 108 -10.88 9.61 -12.52
C ARG A 108 -11.09 8.78 -13.80
N GLY A 109 -10.04 8.63 -14.63
CA GLY A 109 -10.10 7.81 -15.84
C GLY A 109 -10.46 6.35 -15.54
N LEU A 110 -9.88 5.78 -14.48
CA LEU A 110 -10.18 4.41 -14.05
C LEU A 110 -11.61 4.25 -13.54
N LEU A 111 -12.13 5.23 -12.80
CA LEU A 111 -13.52 5.20 -12.32
C LEU A 111 -14.53 5.36 -13.47
N GLU A 112 -14.24 6.19 -14.47
CA GLU A 112 -15.05 6.28 -15.70
C GLU A 112 -15.04 4.96 -16.47
N TYR A 113 -13.88 4.30 -16.57
CA TYR A 113 -13.79 2.96 -17.14
C TYR A 113 -14.61 1.93 -16.32
N ALA A 114 -14.50 1.96 -14.99
CA ALA A 114 -15.23 1.06 -14.11
C ALA A 114 -16.77 1.23 -14.25
N ARG A 115 -17.23 2.47 -14.38
CA ARG A 115 -18.66 2.80 -14.56
C ARG A 115 -19.23 2.25 -15.86
N GLN A 116 -18.41 2.02 -16.88
CA GLN A 116 -18.83 1.49 -18.18
C GLN A 116 -18.91 -0.04 -18.20
N GLN A 117 -18.52 -0.73 -17.12
CA GLN A 117 -18.65 -2.17 -17.05
C GLN A 117 -20.13 -2.59 -17.00
N PRO A 118 -20.50 -3.70 -17.64
CA PRO A 118 -21.92 -4.14 -17.71
C PRO A 118 -22.51 -4.48 -16.33
N VAL A 119 -21.66 -4.85 -15.38
CA VAL A 119 -22.01 -5.06 -13.96
C VAL A 119 -21.09 -4.20 -13.13
N ALA A 120 -21.63 -3.52 -12.12
CA ALA A 120 -20.84 -2.67 -11.21
C ALA A 120 -19.71 -3.47 -10.54
N PRO A 121 -18.43 -3.23 -10.87
CA PRO A 121 -17.33 -4.00 -10.32
C PRO A 121 -17.06 -3.62 -8.86
N VAL A 122 -16.45 -4.53 -8.11
CA VAL A 122 -15.80 -4.16 -6.86
C VAL A 122 -14.51 -3.40 -7.21
N VAL A 123 -14.34 -2.21 -6.63
CA VAL A 123 -13.12 -1.41 -6.81
C VAL A 123 -12.45 -1.25 -5.45
N VAL A 124 -11.23 -1.77 -5.31
CA VAL A 124 -10.39 -1.59 -4.11
C VAL A 124 -9.35 -0.52 -4.42
N PHE A 125 -9.36 0.54 -3.64
CA PHE A 125 -8.43 1.67 -3.77
C PHE A 125 -7.44 1.71 -2.61
N ALA A 126 -6.15 1.69 -2.93
CA ALA A 126 -5.08 1.91 -1.97
C ALA A 126 -4.92 3.42 -1.69
N SER A 127 -5.59 3.90 -0.64
CA SER A 127 -5.32 5.19 -0.01
C SER A 127 -4.13 5.07 0.95
N SER A 128 -3.89 6.05 1.79
CA SER A 128 -2.67 6.14 2.60
C SER A 128 -2.92 6.83 3.93
N VAL A 129 -2.11 6.49 4.95
CA VAL A 129 -1.97 7.26 6.19
C VAL A 129 -1.65 8.75 5.94
N ALA A 130 -1.06 9.09 4.80
CA ALA A 130 -0.72 10.46 4.42
C ALA A 130 -1.93 11.39 4.19
N VAL A 131 -3.16 10.86 4.24
CA VAL A 131 -4.39 11.69 4.24
C VAL A 131 -4.56 12.45 5.56
N PHE A 132 -3.83 12.09 6.59
CA PHE A 132 -3.82 12.80 7.88
C PHE A 132 -2.56 13.66 8.03
N GLY A 133 -2.69 14.75 8.77
CA GLY A 133 -1.61 15.64 9.15
C GLY A 133 -2.14 16.76 10.04
N ASP A 134 -1.27 17.41 10.80
CA ASP A 134 -1.64 18.59 11.60
C ASP A 134 -1.74 19.84 10.70
N PRO A 135 -2.89 20.56 10.66
CA PRO A 135 -3.05 21.73 9.79
C PRO A 135 -2.07 22.87 10.07
N LEU A 136 -1.44 22.87 11.24
CA LEU A 136 -0.43 23.85 11.62
C LEU A 136 1.00 23.36 11.35
N GLY A 137 1.16 22.20 10.68
CA GLY A 137 2.46 21.63 10.33
C GLY A 137 3.28 21.11 11.53
N ARG A 138 2.63 20.86 12.65
CA ARG A 138 3.25 20.28 13.84
C ARG A 138 3.31 18.75 13.75
N PRO A 139 4.15 18.07 14.54
CA PRO A 139 4.08 16.62 14.67
C PRO A 139 2.66 16.17 15.06
N PHE A 140 2.17 15.14 14.39
CA PHE A 140 0.83 14.62 14.64
C PHE A 140 0.81 13.79 15.94
N GLN A 141 0.11 14.25 16.96
CA GLN A 141 0.14 13.63 18.30
C GLN A 141 -1.15 12.89 18.68
N GLN A 142 -2.22 13.08 17.91
CA GLN A 142 -3.51 12.45 18.22
C GLN A 142 -3.55 10.99 17.81
N THR A 143 -4.35 10.18 18.51
CA THR A 143 -4.73 8.86 18.01
C THR A 143 -5.80 9.03 16.93
N VAL A 144 -5.54 8.48 15.74
CA VAL A 144 -6.51 8.46 14.65
C VAL A 144 -7.54 7.38 14.92
N THR A 145 -8.82 7.74 14.81
CA THR A 145 -9.97 6.82 14.81
C THR A 145 -10.58 6.74 13.40
N ASP A 146 -11.59 5.90 13.24
CA ASP A 146 -12.35 5.83 11.97
C ASP A 146 -13.14 7.12 11.66
N GLU A 147 -13.36 7.97 12.67
CA GLU A 147 -14.08 9.25 12.57
C GLU A 147 -13.16 10.46 12.45
N THR A 148 -11.84 10.28 12.59
CA THR A 148 -10.88 11.37 12.47
C THR A 148 -10.94 11.99 11.09
N LEU A 149 -11.17 13.32 11.04
CA LEU A 149 -11.20 14.07 9.79
C LEU A 149 -9.83 14.05 9.10
N PRO A 150 -9.73 13.60 7.85
CA PRO A 150 -8.50 13.74 7.07
C PRO A 150 -8.14 15.21 6.83
N THR A 151 -6.90 15.56 7.14
CA THR A 151 -6.32 16.90 6.96
C THR A 151 -4.93 16.79 6.34
N PRO A 152 -4.82 16.32 5.07
CA PRO A 152 -3.54 16.05 4.44
C PRO A 152 -2.70 17.32 4.30
N GLN A 153 -1.37 17.22 4.52
CA GLN A 153 -0.43 18.35 4.52
C GLN A 153 0.62 18.23 3.39
N ASN A 154 0.39 17.37 2.41
CA ASN A 154 1.25 17.19 1.23
C ASN A 154 0.42 16.82 0.01
N SER A 155 0.96 17.07 -1.20
CA SER A 155 0.26 16.83 -2.47
C SER A 155 -0.24 15.40 -2.63
N TYR A 156 0.58 14.41 -2.26
CA TYR A 156 0.21 13.00 -2.30
C TYR A 156 -1.00 12.68 -1.42
N GLY A 157 -0.99 13.12 -0.17
CA GLY A 157 -2.09 12.91 0.77
C GLY A 157 -3.38 13.57 0.32
N ILE A 158 -3.30 14.80 -0.23
CA ILE A 158 -4.44 15.52 -0.81
C ILE A 158 -5.03 14.72 -1.97
N GLN A 159 -4.19 14.25 -2.91
CA GLN A 159 -4.63 13.48 -4.06
C GLN A 159 -5.28 12.16 -3.64
N LYS A 160 -4.70 11.45 -2.65
CA LYS A 160 -5.29 10.23 -2.09
C LYS A 160 -6.64 10.51 -1.44
N PHE A 161 -6.77 11.59 -0.67
CA PHE A 161 -8.06 11.95 -0.04
C PHE A 161 -9.13 12.34 -1.07
N ILE A 162 -8.78 13.06 -2.13
CA ILE A 162 -9.70 13.32 -3.26
C ILE A 162 -10.14 11.99 -3.89
N GLY A 163 -9.22 11.05 -4.08
CA GLY A 163 -9.52 9.69 -4.55
C GLY A 163 -10.53 8.96 -3.67
N GLU A 164 -10.41 9.05 -2.34
CA GLU A 164 -11.40 8.48 -1.40
C GLU A 164 -12.80 9.07 -1.62
N GLN A 165 -12.89 10.40 -1.84
CA GLN A 165 -14.17 11.07 -2.06
C GLN A 165 -14.79 10.67 -3.41
N LEU A 166 -13.99 10.53 -4.46
CA LEU A 166 -14.45 10.01 -5.74
C LEU A 166 -14.97 8.57 -5.60
N MET A 167 -14.22 7.69 -4.92
CA MET A 167 -14.66 6.33 -4.63
C MET A 167 -16.01 6.30 -3.91
N ALA A 168 -16.18 7.13 -2.88
CA ALA A 168 -17.41 7.22 -2.11
C ALA A 168 -18.59 7.67 -2.97
N ASP A 169 -18.41 8.66 -3.85
CA ASP A 169 -19.50 9.18 -4.71
C ASP A 169 -19.86 8.19 -5.82
N TYR A 170 -18.90 7.58 -6.49
CA TYR A 170 -19.18 6.54 -7.50
C TYR A 170 -19.87 5.32 -6.86
N GLY A 171 -19.47 4.96 -5.62
CA GLY A 171 -20.14 3.93 -4.84
C GLY A 171 -21.58 4.32 -4.43
N ARG A 172 -21.78 5.58 -4.01
CA ARG A 172 -23.11 6.11 -3.66
C ARG A 172 -24.06 6.10 -4.87
N LYS A 173 -23.54 6.37 -6.06
CA LYS A 173 -24.28 6.34 -7.32
C LYS A 173 -24.54 4.91 -7.83
N GLY A 174 -23.95 3.89 -7.21
CA GLY A 174 -24.09 2.50 -7.64
C GLY A 174 -23.29 2.14 -8.90
N PHE A 175 -22.36 2.99 -9.32
CA PHE A 175 -21.50 2.72 -10.48
C PHE A 175 -20.44 1.66 -10.19
N ILE A 176 -20.02 1.56 -8.92
CA ILE A 176 -19.06 0.58 -8.42
C ILE A 176 -19.43 0.13 -7.01
N ARG A 177 -18.84 -0.98 -6.55
CA ARG A 177 -18.81 -1.36 -5.12
C ARG A 177 -17.49 -0.90 -4.54
N ALA A 178 -17.51 0.28 -3.92
CA ALA A 178 -16.32 0.99 -3.50
C ALA A 178 -15.71 0.42 -2.20
N ARG A 179 -14.39 0.24 -2.19
CA ARG A 179 -13.57 -0.22 -1.05
C ARG A 179 -12.29 0.61 -0.98
N SER A 180 -12.20 1.58 -0.09
CA SER A 180 -11.00 2.39 0.12
C SER A 180 -10.28 1.96 1.39
N LEU A 181 -8.98 1.66 1.29
CA LEU A 181 -8.11 1.27 2.40
C LEU A 181 -7.01 2.30 2.59
N ARG A 182 -6.85 2.85 3.78
CA ARG A 182 -5.69 3.67 4.15
C ARG A 182 -4.58 2.74 4.61
N LEU A 183 -3.62 2.55 3.71
CA LEU A 183 -2.44 1.74 4.00
C LEU A 183 -1.51 2.49 4.94
N MET A 184 -0.97 1.76 5.91
CA MET A 184 0.10 2.24 6.78
C MET A 184 1.44 2.21 6.03
N THR A 185 2.51 2.68 6.65
CA THR A 185 3.83 2.51 6.05
C THR A 185 4.18 1.03 5.98
N VAL A 186 4.22 0.50 4.76
CA VAL A 186 4.56 -0.92 4.55
C VAL A 186 6.04 -1.13 4.77
N SER A 187 6.42 -1.97 5.71
CA SER A 187 7.79 -2.34 6.09
C SER A 187 7.85 -3.83 6.46
N VAL A 188 8.84 -4.61 6.03
CA VAL A 188 9.99 -4.21 5.23
C VAL A 188 9.70 -4.51 3.76
N ARG A 189 9.83 -3.52 2.89
CA ARG A 189 9.65 -3.73 1.45
C ARG A 189 10.95 -4.32 0.88
N PRO A 190 10.90 -5.46 0.16
CA PRO A 190 12.05 -6.01 -0.54
C PRO A 190 12.43 -5.18 -1.78
N GLY A 191 13.57 -5.48 -2.37
CA GLY A 191 14.03 -4.85 -3.60
C GLY A 191 14.69 -3.48 -3.39
N ARG A 192 14.71 -2.66 -4.44
CA ARG A 192 15.41 -1.36 -4.42
C ARG A 192 14.58 -0.28 -3.71
N PRO A 193 15.23 0.73 -3.09
CA PRO A 193 14.55 1.92 -2.60
C PRO A 193 13.71 2.59 -3.69
N ASN A 194 12.58 3.16 -3.29
CA ASN A 194 11.74 3.98 -4.16
C ASN A 194 11.68 5.43 -3.65
N GLY A 195 11.06 6.34 -4.41
CA GLY A 195 10.92 7.76 -4.10
C GLY A 195 9.95 8.10 -2.95
N ALA A 196 9.56 7.15 -2.08
CA ALA A 196 8.72 7.46 -0.92
C ALA A 196 9.55 8.09 0.19
N ALA A 197 9.05 9.18 0.83
CA ALA A 197 9.72 9.81 1.98
C ALA A 197 9.95 8.82 3.14
N SER A 198 9.07 7.82 3.30
CA SER A 198 9.19 6.72 4.28
C SER A 198 10.06 5.56 3.80
N GLY A 199 10.71 5.65 2.63
CA GLY A 199 11.49 4.56 2.05
C GLY A 199 12.61 4.04 2.95
N PHE A 200 13.23 4.94 3.74
CA PHE A 200 14.28 4.61 4.69
C PHE A 200 13.80 3.66 5.80
N LEU A 201 12.51 3.65 6.18
CA LEU A 201 11.98 2.73 7.21
C LEU A 201 12.06 1.25 6.81
N SER A 202 11.99 0.96 5.52
CA SER A 202 12.36 -0.37 5.01
C SER A 202 13.86 -0.51 4.84
N GLY A 203 14.54 0.55 4.40
CA GLY A 203 15.96 0.59 4.16
C GLY A 203 16.78 0.28 5.40
N MET A 204 16.43 0.88 6.55
CA MET A 204 17.17 0.69 7.81
C MET A 204 17.13 -0.76 8.36
N ILE A 205 16.30 -1.61 7.79
CA ILE A 205 16.29 -3.04 8.09
C ILE A 205 16.93 -3.83 6.93
N ARG A 206 16.49 -3.58 5.72
CA ARG A 206 16.88 -4.32 4.51
C ARG A 206 18.35 -4.17 4.18
N GLU A 207 18.87 -2.92 4.12
CA GLU A 207 20.25 -2.66 3.74
C GLU A 207 21.26 -3.23 4.76
N PRO A 208 21.14 -2.97 6.08
CA PRO A 208 22.04 -3.56 7.06
C PRO A 208 22.04 -5.09 7.07
N LEU A 209 20.87 -5.73 6.93
CA LEU A 209 20.79 -7.19 6.81
C LEU A 209 21.47 -7.71 5.54
N ALA A 210 21.48 -6.94 4.46
CA ALA A 210 22.21 -7.23 3.23
C ALA A 210 23.71 -6.86 3.28
N GLY A 211 24.21 -6.35 4.42
CA GLY A 211 25.61 -5.92 4.56
C GLY A 211 25.91 -4.51 4.06
N VAL A 212 24.89 -3.70 3.77
CA VAL A 212 25.01 -2.34 3.21
C VAL A 212 24.66 -1.30 4.28
N SER A 213 25.35 -0.15 4.28
CA SER A 213 25.01 0.96 5.18
C SER A 213 23.69 1.63 4.75
N CYS A 214 22.94 2.10 5.74
CA CYS A 214 21.69 2.84 5.53
C CYS A 214 21.68 4.16 6.30
N ARG A 215 21.36 5.26 5.61
CA ARG A 215 21.13 6.56 6.24
C ARG A 215 19.76 6.57 6.90
N VAL A 216 19.69 7.03 8.17
CA VAL A 216 18.46 7.28 8.93
C VAL A 216 18.23 8.78 9.02
N PRO A 217 17.29 9.35 8.25
CA PRO A 217 17.17 10.80 8.05
C PRO A 217 16.24 11.50 9.05
N VAL A 218 15.82 10.82 10.12
CA VAL A 218 14.92 11.38 11.14
C VAL A 218 15.49 11.20 12.55
N PRO A 219 15.01 11.97 13.55
CA PRO A 219 15.39 11.76 14.94
C PRO A 219 14.98 10.35 15.44
N PRO A 220 15.76 9.74 16.36
CA PRO A 220 15.49 8.41 16.92
C PRO A 220 14.10 8.25 17.52
N GLU A 221 13.63 9.27 18.23
CA GLU A 221 12.33 9.30 18.91
C GLU A 221 11.12 9.45 17.96
N THR A 222 11.32 9.57 16.65
CA THR A 222 10.24 9.73 15.67
C THR A 222 9.33 8.50 15.68
N PRO A 223 8.03 8.64 16.07
CA PRO A 223 7.12 7.52 16.07
C PRO A 223 6.55 7.27 14.67
N VAL A 224 6.37 6.00 14.31
CA VAL A 224 5.87 5.58 12.99
C VAL A 224 4.81 4.48 13.09
N ALA A 225 3.83 4.49 12.19
CA ALA A 225 2.85 3.42 12.04
C ALA A 225 3.28 2.48 10.90
N LEU A 226 3.51 1.22 11.22
CA LEU A 226 4.03 0.21 10.30
C LEU A 226 3.07 -0.97 10.17
N ALA A 227 3.02 -1.55 8.98
CA ALA A 227 2.38 -2.82 8.72
C ALA A 227 3.28 -3.68 7.83
N SER A 228 3.31 -5.00 8.06
CA SER A 228 4.02 -5.91 7.17
C SER A 228 3.37 -5.95 5.77
N PRO A 229 4.12 -6.38 4.75
CA PRO A 229 3.56 -6.69 3.44
C PRO A 229 2.42 -7.72 3.52
N GLY A 230 2.59 -8.76 4.34
CA GLY A 230 1.57 -9.80 4.56
C GLY A 230 0.28 -9.22 5.11
N ASN A 231 0.37 -8.41 6.15
CA ASN A 231 -0.79 -7.77 6.77
C ASN A 231 -1.49 -6.77 5.84
N THR A 232 -0.71 -6.02 5.05
CA THR A 232 -1.26 -5.13 4.02
C THR A 232 -2.04 -5.90 2.95
N ILE A 233 -1.52 -7.03 2.47
CA ILE A 233 -2.22 -7.90 1.50
C ILE A 233 -3.46 -8.54 2.13
N ALA A 234 -3.40 -8.99 3.38
CA ALA A 234 -4.57 -9.49 4.10
C ALA A 234 -5.70 -8.45 4.15
N GLY A 235 -5.37 -7.18 4.40
CA GLY A 235 -6.31 -6.05 4.33
C GLY A 235 -6.95 -5.90 2.96
N ILE A 236 -6.15 -5.96 1.89
CA ILE A 236 -6.65 -5.88 0.50
C ILE A 236 -7.56 -7.08 0.18
N LEU A 237 -7.16 -8.30 0.54
CA LEU A 237 -7.96 -9.51 0.33
C LEU A 237 -9.28 -9.45 1.11
N ARG A 238 -9.26 -8.92 2.34
CA ARG A 238 -10.49 -8.73 3.11
C ARG A 238 -11.41 -7.68 2.49
N ALA A 239 -10.87 -6.60 1.94
CA ALA A 239 -11.66 -5.62 1.19
C ALA A 239 -12.32 -6.22 -0.06
N ILE A 240 -11.63 -7.15 -0.73
CA ILE A 240 -12.17 -7.90 -1.88
C ILE A 240 -13.32 -8.81 -1.45
N THR A 241 -13.17 -9.51 -0.31
CA THR A 241 -14.08 -10.58 0.09
C THR A 241 -15.23 -10.13 1.00
N ALA A 242 -15.09 -9.02 1.71
CA ALA A 242 -16.13 -8.50 2.59
C ALA A 242 -17.42 -8.19 1.81
N SER A 243 -18.57 -8.68 2.30
CA SER A 243 -19.87 -8.27 1.82
C SER A 243 -20.09 -6.76 2.00
N ASP A 244 -21.06 -6.17 1.31
CA ASP A 244 -21.37 -4.75 1.48
C ASP A 244 -21.84 -4.42 2.90
N THR A 245 -22.53 -5.34 3.54
CA THR A 245 -22.97 -5.19 4.94
C THR A 245 -21.79 -5.21 5.92
N GLU A 246 -20.84 -6.14 5.75
CA GLU A 246 -19.62 -6.19 6.59
C GLU A 246 -18.73 -4.97 6.35
N TRP A 247 -18.60 -4.52 5.10
CA TRP A 247 -17.80 -3.33 4.79
C TRP A 247 -18.40 -2.07 5.43
N GLY A 248 -19.72 -1.94 5.43
CA GLY A 248 -20.45 -0.84 6.05
C GLY A 248 -20.32 0.49 5.28
N PRO A 249 -19.99 1.61 5.97
CA PRO A 249 -19.93 2.94 5.35
C PRO A 249 -18.93 3.03 4.18
N ARG A 250 -19.19 3.93 3.22
CA ARG A 250 -18.36 4.14 2.03
C ARG A 250 -17.07 4.92 2.31
N THR A 251 -16.85 5.37 3.55
CA THR A 251 -15.59 6.00 3.98
C THR A 251 -14.44 4.99 3.96
N ALA A 252 -13.22 5.48 3.83
CA ALA A 252 -12.04 4.65 3.85
C ALA A 252 -11.82 3.97 5.21
N VAL A 253 -11.31 2.74 5.20
CA VAL A 253 -10.94 1.97 6.39
C VAL A 253 -9.46 2.16 6.69
N ASN A 254 -9.12 2.53 7.92
CA ASN A 254 -7.73 2.55 8.39
C ASN A 254 -7.27 1.11 8.64
N LEU A 255 -6.19 0.65 8.00
CA LEU A 255 -5.61 -0.65 8.32
C LEU A 255 -4.93 -0.64 9.69
N PRO A 256 -4.92 -1.77 10.42
CA PRO A 256 -4.20 -1.86 11.69
C PRO A 256 -2.69 -1.73 11.50
N SER A 257 -2.00 -1.22 12.52
CA SER A 257 -0.55 -0.98 12.50
C SER A 257 0.11 -1.25 13.84
N VAL A 258 1.42 -1.52 13.77
CA VAL A 258 2.32 -1.46 14.92
C VAL A 258 2.86 -0.03 15.01
N CYS A 259 2.79 0.58 16.20
CA CYS A 259 3.41 1.88 16.50
C CYS A 259 4.74 1.65 17.20
N VAL A 260 5.84 2.13 16.62
CA VAL A 260 7.19 2.07 17.19
C VAL A 260 7.94 3.35 16.89
N THR A 261 8.97 3.67 17.67
CA THR A 261 9.93 4.72 17.32
C THR A 261 11.00 4.18 16.37
N VAL A 262 11.68 5.07 15.66
CA VAL A 262 12.79 4.69 14.78
C VAL A 262 13.95 4.10 15.59
N GLU A 263 14.14 4.53 16.85
CA GLU A 263 15.09 3.95 17.79
C GLU A 263 14.73 2.48 18.12
N GLU A 264 13.47 2.20 18.48
CA GLU A 264 12.98 0.83 18.72
C GLU A 264 13.14 -0.07 17.50
N MET A 265 13.05 0.49 16.29
CA MET A 265 13.34 -0.24 15.04
C MET A 265 14.84 -0.61 14.98
N ALA A 266 15.75 0.32 15.31
CA ALA A 266 17.19 0.08 15.32
C ALA A 266 17.59 -0.95 16.40
N GLU A 267 17.02 -0.84 17.60
CA GLU A 267 17.21 -1.81 18.68
C GLU A 267 16.73 -3.21 18.29
N THR A 268 15.59 -3.28 17.61
CA THR A 268 15.05 -4.55 17.10
C THR A 268 15.97 -5.15 16.03
N LEU A 269 16.51 -4.33 15.13
CA LEU A 269 17.52 -4.77 14.17
C LEU A 269 18.77 -5.31 14.87
N GLN A 270 19.27 -4.62 15.92
CA GLN A 270 20.41 -5.07 16.70
C GLN A 270 20.14 -6.40 17.40
N ARG A 271 18.96 -6.57 17.99
CA ARG A 271 18.58 -7.81 18.69
C ARG A 271 18.47 -9.02 17.74
N ILE A 272 18.02 -8.83 16.51
CA ILE A 272 17.82 -9.90 15.52
C ILE A 272 19.06 -10.12 14.66
N GLY A 273 19.69 -9.05 14.17
CA GLY A 273 20.80 -9.12 13.23
C GLY A 273 22.20 -9.00 13.88
N GLY A 274 22.25 -8.62 15.17
CA GLY A 274 23.49 -8.43 15.90
C GLY A 274 24.04 -6.99 15.79
N ALA A 275 25.04 -6.69 16.64
CA ALA A 275 25.64 -5.35 16.76
C ALA A 275 26.33 -4.88 15.47
N GLU A 276 27.00 -5.78 14.75
CA GLU A 276 27.67 -5.44 13.48
C GLU A 276 26.69 -5.02 12.38
N VAL A 277 25.50 -5.63 12.35
CA VAL A 277 24.42 -5.26 11.41
C VAL A 277 23.89 -3.89 11.79
N ALA A 278 23.57 -3.65 13.06
CA ALA A 278 23.05 -2.38 13.54
C ALA A 278 24.05 -1.21 13.36
N ALA A 279 25.36 -1.48 13.46
CA ALA A 279 26.40 -0.48 13.25
C ALA A 279 26.43 0.11 11.81
N ARG A 280 25.72 -0.52 10.85
CA ARG A 280 25.58 0.01 9.49
C ARG A 280 24.54 1.14 9.38
N LEU A 281 23.78 1.44 10.44
CA LEU A 281 22.87 2.57 10.48
C LEU A 281 23.67 3.88 10.66
N GLN A 282 23.44 4.82 9.74
CA GLN A 282 24.09 6.13 9.74
C GLN A 282 23.06 7.21 10.05
N TRP A 283 23.04 7.68 11.28
CA TRP A 283 22.14 8.72 11.73
C TRP A 283 22.55 10.09 11.15
N SER A 284 21.69 10.66 10.31
CA SER A 284 21.92 11.95 9.66
C SER A 284 20.60 12.60 9.32
N VAL A 285 20.05 13.37 10.27
CA VAL A 285 18.74 14.01 10.16
C VAL A 285 18.67 14.93 8.95
N ASP A 286 17.61 14.76 8.17
CA ASP A 286 17.20 15.64 7.08
C ASP A 286 15.91 16.36 7.50
N PRO A 287 15.94 17.69 7.70
CA PRO A 287 14.77 18.42 8.20
C PRO A 287 13.52 18.28 7.32
N THR A 288 13.71 18.10 6.00
CA THR A 288 12.58 17.93 5.07
C THR A 288 11.91 16.57 5.27
N VAL A 289 12.70 15.50 5.33
CA VAL A 289 12.19 14.14 5.57
C VAL A 289 11.59 14.03 6.96
N ALA A 290 12.25 14.58 7.98
CA ALA A 290 11.79 14.56 9.37
C ALA A 290 10.44 15.26 9.51
N ARG A 291 10.25 16.42 8.86
CA ARG A 291 8.98 17.13 8.86
C ARG A 291 7.86 16.33 8.19
N VAL A 292 8.11 15.72 7.04
CA VAL A 292 7.11 14.94 6.31
C VAL A 292 6.71 13.70 7.11
N VAL A 293 7.68 12.92 7.59
CA VAL A 293 7.42 11.67 8.31
C VAL A 293 6.82 11.93 9.70
N GLY A 294 7.35 12.91 10.43
CA GLY A 294 6.82 13.30 11.75
C GLY A 294 5.44 13.98 11.69
N GLY A 295 5.04 14.45 10.51
CA GLY A 295 3.71 15.00 10.26
C GLY A 295 2.61 13.93 10.11
N TRP A 296 2.96 12.65 9.94
CA TRP A 296 1.98 11.58 9.84
C TRP A 296 1.63 11.00 11.21
N PRO A 297 0.38 10.50 11.38
CA PRO A 297 -0.01 9.82 12.60
C PRO A 297 0.73 8.50 12.76
N SER A 298 1.04 8.17 14.01
CA SER A 298 1.67 6.90 14.38
C SER A 298 0.75 5.98 15.18
N ARG A 299 -0.33 6.50 15.75
CA ARG A 299 -1.27 5.77 16.61
C ARG A 299 -2.65 5.72 15.99
N PHE A 300 -3.21 4.51 15.94
CA PHE A 300 -4.52 4.25 15.33
C PHE A 300 -5.38 3.38 16.25
N GLN A 301 -6.66 3.74 16.35
CA GLN A 301 -7.74 2.90 16.82
C GLN A 301 -8.57 2.53 15.60
N THR A 302 -8.61 1.26 15.23
CA THR A 302 -9.11 0.77 13.94
C THR A 302 -10.28 -0.20 14.13
N ASP A 303 -11.37 0.29 14.75
CA ASP A 303 -12.50 -0.54 15.14
C ASP A 303 -13.20 -1.19 13.94
N ARG A 304 -13.30 -0.47 12.80
CA ARG A 304 -13.86 -1.04 11.56
C ARG A 304 -12.99 -2.16 10.99
N ALA A 305 -11.68 -1.99 11.02
CA ALA A 305 -10.76 -3.05 10.57
C ALA A 305 -10.84 -4.27 11.50
N HIS A 306 -10.93 -4.07 12.81
CA HIS A 306 -11.14 -5.15 13.77
C HIS A 306 -12.46 -5.89 13.53
N ALA A 307 -13.56 -5.17 13.26
CA ALA A 307 -14.84 -5.77 12.90
C ALA A 307 -14.76 -6.59 11.59
N LEU A 308 -13.86 -6.24 10.68
CA LEU A 308 -13.54 -7.02 9.49
C LEU A 308 -12.58 -8.20 9.76
N GLY A 309 -12.16 -8.44 11.02
CA GLY A 309 -11.22 -9.48 11.40
C GLY A 309 -9.75 -9.17 11.11
N LEU A 310 -9.42 -7.89 10.85
CA LEU A 310 -8.05 -7.45 10.60
C LEU A 310 -7.38 -7.06 11.91
N LEU A 311 -6.19 -7.59 12.16
CA LEU A 311 -5.38 -7.30 13.35
C LEU A 311 -4.01 -6.75 12.91
N PRO A 312 -3.33 -5.95 13.75
CA PRO A 312 -1.97 -5.54 13.47
C PRO A 312 -1.02 -6.74 13.49
N ASP A 313 0.18 -6.56 12.95
CA ASP A 313 1.29 -7.49 13.24
C ASP A 313 1.51 -7.57 14.75
N ALA A 314 2.00 -8.69 15.26
CA ALA A 314 2.15 -8.92 16.69
C ALA A 314 3.10 -7.89 17.34
N ASP A 315 4.20 -7.60 16.67
CA ASP A 315 5.21 -6.59 17.02
C ASP A 315 6.10 -6.29 15.81
N PHE A 316 6.98 -5.30 15.93
CA PHE A 316 7.93 -4.98 14.86
C PHE A 316 8.98 -6.09 14.64
N ALA A 317 9.33 -6.85 15.67
CA ALA A 317 10.24 -7.98 15.54
C ALA A 317 9.64 -9.10 14.66
N ALA A 318 8.33 -9.32 14.74
CA ALA A 318 7.64 -10.23 13.83
C ALA A 318 7.73 -9.77 12.37
N ILE A 319 7.59 -8.47 12.12
CA ILE A 319 7.76 -7.87 10.78
C ILE A 319 9.17 -8.15 10.24
N VAL A 320 10.21 -7.96 11.06
CA VAL A 320 11.61 -8.20 10.66
C VAL A 320 11.86 -9.69 10.42
N ARG A 321 11.40 -10.57 11.31
CA ARG A 321 11.53 -12.03 11.13
C ARG A 321 10.84 -12.53 9.88
N ASN A 322 9.64 -12.06 9.59
CA ASN A 322 8.90 -12.38 8.37
C ASN A 322 9.68 -11.95 7.12
N TYR A 323 10.25 -10.73 7.14
CA TYR A 323 11.09 -10.27 6.03
C TYR A 323 12.29 -11.21 5.79
N ILE A 324 13.01 -11.61 6.83
CA ILE A 324 14.16 -12.53 6.74
C ILE A 324 13.72 -13.88 6.16
N ALA A 325 12.63 -14.44 6.67
CA ALA A 325 12.10 -15.74 6.23
C ALA A 325 11.64 -15.72 4.76
N GLU A 326 11.02 -14.64 4.32
CA GLU A 326 10.52 -14.48 2.95
C GLU A 326 11.63 -14.11 1.94
N ASN A 327 12.78 -13.62 2.40
CA ASN A 327 13.87 -13.11 1.54
C ASN A 327 15.26 -13.65 1.96
N PRO A 328 15.45 -14.98 2.05
CA PRO A 328 16.70 -15.55 2.55
C PRO A 328 17.93 -15.17 1.69
N GLY A 329 17.74 -14.99 0.38
CA GLY A 329 18.81 -14.55 -0.55
C GLY A 329 19.17 -13.07 -0.46
N ALA A 330 18.41 -12.26 0.28
CA ALA A 330 18.68 -10.83 0.49
C ALA A 330 19.34 -10.54 1.86
N VAL A 331 19.60 -11.59 2.65
CA VAL A 331 20.20 -11.49 4.00
C VAL A 331 21.60 -12.06 3.96
N SER A 332 22.56 -11.30 4.48
CA SER A 332 23.97 -11.72 4.56
C SER A 332 24.11 -12.97 5.44
N SER A 333 25.02 -13.87 5.07
CA SER A 333 25.31 -15.11 5.82
C SER A 333 25.74 -14.89 7.28
N THR A 334 26.17 -13.68 7.63
CA THR A 334 26.53 -13.30 9.03
C THR A 334 25.32 -13.18 9.96
N VAL A 335 24.10 -13.18 9.44
CA VAL A 335 22.85 -13.07 10.25
C VAL A 335 22.32 -14.44 10.68
N HIS A 336 22.86 -15.52 10.14
CA HIS A 336 22.45 -16.92 10.42
C HIS A 336 23.39 -17.65 11.39
N GLY A 337 24.30 -16.93 12.05
CA GLY A 337 25.28 -17.47 13.02
C GLY A 337 24.85 -17.34 14.47
#